data_b96af0e9ed6f742a68cbdeb75aa5ffb2
#
_entry.id   b96af0e9ed6f742a68cbdeb75aa5ffb2
#
_cell.length_a   1.000
_cell.length_b   1.000
_cell.length_c   1.000
_cell.angle_alpha   90.00
_cell.angle_beta   90.00
_cell.angle_gamma   90.00
#
_symmetry.space_group_name_H-M   'P 1'
#
loop_
_entity.id
_entity.type
_entity.pdbx_description
1 polymer ?
#
loop_
_entity_poly.entity_id
_entity_poly.type
_entity_poly.pdbx_seq_one_letter_code
_entity_poly.pdbx_strand_id
1 'polypeptide(L)'
;ALFLICKYLQVKEVTIPSKTYLSVPQSIIHAGGEVVFDKREDTNKWTGIYQLKPYPIYDAAKRLTKDMFIPGTYMGLSFHIKKLLPIWKGGMILTDNEEAVDWFKKARYEGRSEKFYKEDDITFNGWNMYMTPQQAAHGLSMLQTYPEIMKDQGEENGYRDLTEFTVFKDNKTIV
;
A
#
# COMPACT_ATOMS: atom_id res chain seq x y z
N ALA A 1 -2.00 2.08 -3.45
CA ALA A 1 -0.56 1.99 -3.20
C ALA A 1 -0.06 0.55 -3.37
N LEU A 2 -0.40 -0.41 -2.49
CA LEU A 2 0.14 -1.78 -2.52
C LEU A 2 -0.02 -2.49 -3.86
N PHE A 3 -1.18 -2.38 -4.51
CA PHE A 3 -1.41 -2.93 -5.84
C PHE A 3 -0.36 -2.44 -6.86
N LEU A 4 -0.11 -1.13 -6.93
CA LEU A 4 0.86 -0.57 -7.88
C LEU A 4 2.29 -1.03 -7.56
N ILE A 5 2.66 -1.10 -6.28
CA ILE A 5 3.97 -1.61 -5.86
C ILE A 5 4.13 -3.08 -6.29
N CYS A 6 3.12 -3.92 -6.03
CA CYS A 6 3.12 -5.33 -6.44
C CYS A 6 3.20 -5.49 -7.96
N LYS A 7 2.54 -4.62 -8.73
CA LYS A 7 2.61 -4.61 -10.20
C LYS A 7 4.01 -4.22 -10.69
N TYR A 8 4.60 -3.17 -10.14
CA TYR A 8 5.94 -2.71 -10.50
C TYR A 8 6.99 -3.78 -10.27
N LEU A 9 6.96 -4.41 -9.10
CA LEU A 9 7.91 -5.46 -8.71
C LEU A 9 7.56 -6.84 -9.30
N GLN A 10 6.46 -6.98 -10.03
CA GLN A 10 6.00 -8.23 -10.64
C GLN A 10 6.01 -9.40 -9.64
N VAL A 11 5.47 -9.14 -8.45
CA VAL A 11 5.50 -10.12 -7.35
C VAL A 11 4.90 -11.46 -7.78
N LYS A 12 5.47 -12.55 -7.26
CA LYS A 12 5.03 -13.93 -7.51
C LYS A 12 4.33 -14.49 -6.27
N GLU A 13 5.05 -15.08 -5.36
CA GLU A 13 4.52 -15.57 -4.10
C GLU A 13 4.85 -14.59 -2.98
N VAL A 14 3.85 -14.18 -2.21
CA VAL A 14 3.98 -13.15 -1.18
C VAL A 14 3.40 -13.65 0.13
N THR A 15 4.23 -13.69 1.17
CA THR A 15 3.82 -14.05 2.53
C THR A 15 3.43 -12.81 3.32
N ILE A 16 2.23 -12.86 3.90
CA ILE A 16 1.67 -11.80 4.74
C ILE A 16 1.07 -12.38 6.02
N PRO A 17 0.91 -11.57 7.10
CA PRO A 17 0.14 -11.98 8.28
C PRO A 17 -1.28 -12.42 7.89
N SER A 18 -1.80 -13.48 8.50
CA SER A 18 -3.20 -13.88 8.27
C SER A 18 -4.19 -12.89 8.87
N LYS A 19 -3.78 -12.14 9.89
CA LYS A 19 -4.57 -11.09 10.53
C LYS A 19 -4.13 -9.72 10.02
N THR A 20 -4.62 -9.35 8.85
CA THR A 20 -4.40 -8.03 8.23
C THR A 20 -5.65 -7.56 7.51
N TYR A 21 -5.59 -6.37 6.91
CA TYR A 21 -6.74 -5.82 6.21
C TYR A 21 -6.99 -6.52 4.87
N LEU A 22 -8.26 -6.78 4.57
CA LEU A 22 -8.74 -7.53 3.41
C LEU A 22 -8.17 -7.07 2.06
N SER A 23 -7.91 -5.77 1.88
CA SER A 23 -7.38 -5.26 0.61
C SER A 23 -5.92 -5.64 0.34
N VAL A 24 -5.18 -6.10 1.34
CA VAL A 24 -3.76 -6.47 1.16
C VAL A 24 -3.62 -7.71 0.28
N PRO A 25 -4.20 -8.89 0.63
CA PRO A 25 -4.15 -10.05 -0.25
C PRO A 25 -4.80 -9.77 -1.61
N GLN A 26 -5.90 -9.02 -1.65
CA GLN A 26 -6.53 -8.64 -2.92
C GLN A 26 -5.60 -7.81 -3.81
N SER A 27 -4.82 -6.89 -3.24
CA SER A 27 -3.83 -6.11 -4.00
C SER A 27 -2.76 -7.00 -4.64
N ILE A 28 -2.29 -8.02 -3.92
CA ILE A 28 -1.31 -9.01 -4.41
C ILE A 28 -1.92 -9.83 -5.55
N ILE A 29 -3.10 -10.39 -5.34
CA ILE A 29 -3.80 -11.24 -6.32
C ILE A 29 -4.12 -10.45 -7.59
N HIS A 30 -4.66 -9.24 -7.48
CA HIS A 30 -4.94 -8.39 -8.64
C HIS A 30 -3.67 -7.95 -9.37
N ALA A 31 -2.53 -7.91 -8.68
CA ALA A 31 -1.24 -7.69 -9.33
C ALA A 31 -0.72 -8.90 -10.10
N GLY A 32 -1.32 -10.07 -9.92
CA GLY A 32 -0.92 -11.33 -10.54
C GLY A 32 -0.02 -12.19 -9.65
N GLY A 33 0.09 -11.87 -8.36
CA GLY A 33 0.82 -12.67 -7.37
C GLY A 33 -0.07 -13.68 -6.65
N GLU A 34 0.57 -14.62 -5.97
CA GLU A 34 -0.05 -15.60 -5.07
C GLU A 34 0.19 -15.18 -3.61
N VAL A 35 -0.78 -15.45 -2.76
CA VAL A 35 -0.71 -15.12 -1.33
C VAL A 35 -0.46 -16.36 -0.50
N VAL A 36 0.50 -16.26 0.42
CA VAL A 36 0.72 -17.23 1.49
C VAL A 36 0.39 -16.53 2.82
N PHE A 37 -0.53 -17.10 3.58
CA PHE A 37 -0.89 -16.56 4.90
C PHE A 37 0.00 -17.16 5.99
N ASP A 38 0.64 -16.30 6.76
CA ASP A 38 1.40 -16.69 7.95
C ASP A 38 0.51 -16.55 9.19
N LYS A 39 0.20 -17.69 9.82
CA LYS A 39 -0.67 -17.79 11.00
C LYS A 39 0.10 -17.76 12.32
N ARG A 40 1.43 -17.80 12.28
CA ARG A 40 2.25 -17.77 13.50
C ARG A 40 1.95 -16.53 14.33
N GLU A 41 1.93 -16.69 15.62
CA GLU A 41 1.52 -15.65 16.55
C GLU A 41 2.41 -14.39 16.42
N ASP A 42 3.72 -14.58 16.33
CA ASP A 42 4.68 -13.47 16.22
C ASP A 42 4.47 -12.64 14.95
N THR A 43 4.16 -13.30 13.83
CA THR A 43 3.86 -12.62 12.57
C THR A 43 2.57 -11.81 12.66
N ASN A 44 1.61 -12.25 13.45
CA ASN A 44 0.32 -11.60 13.62
C ASN A 44 0.29 -10.54 14.74
N LYS A 45 1.38 -10.36 15.48
CA LYS A 45 1.56 -9.30 16.51
C LYS A 45 2.24 -8.03 15.96
N TRP A 46 2.00 -7.69 14.68
CA TRP A 46 2.58 -6.50 14.08
C TRP A 46 1.91 -5.21 14.55
N THR A 47 2.67 -4.11 14.57
CA THR A 47 2.20 -2.77 14.93
C THR A 47 2.69 -1.75 13.92
N GLY A 48 1.79 -0.92 13.42
CA GLY A 48 2.08 0.17 12.50
C GLY A 48 2.43 -0.29 11.09
N ILE A 49 3.43 -1.16 10.97
CA ILE A 49 3.93 -1.65 9.68
C ILE A 49 4.28 -3.16 9.73
N TYR A 50 4.24 -3.80 8.58
CA TYR A 50 4.81 -5.14 8.38
C TYR A 50 5.25 -5.32 6.92
N GLN A 51 6.16 -6.26 6.70
CA GLN A 51 6.71 -6.55 5.37
C GLN A 51 5.88 -7.60 4.62
N LEU A 52 5.69 -7.38 3.34
CA LEU A 52 5.17 -8.36 2.38
C LEU A 52 6.37 -9.19 1.87
N LYS A 53 6.65 -10.32 2.53
CA LYS A 53 7.86 -11.12 2.28
C LYS A 53 7.76 -11.94 0.99
N PRO A 54 8.87 -12.15 0.26
CA PRO A 54 10.24 -11.70 0.56
C PRO A 54 10.58 -10.29 0.03
N TYR A 55 9.62 -9.57 -0.55
CA TYR A 55 9.84 -8.32 -1.25
C TYR A 55 10.13 -7.16 -0.28
N PRO A 56 10.85 -6.11 -0.73
CA PRO A 56 11.09 -4.90 0.07
C PRO A 56 9.82 -4.00 0.10
N ILE A 57 8.65 -4.60 0.31
CA ILE A 57 7.35 -3.94 0.36
C ILE A 57 6.89 -3.91 1.81
N TYR A 58 6.45 -2.74 2.27
CA TYR A 58 5.85 -2.59 3.59
C TYR A 58 4.44 -2.03 3.49
N ASP A 59 3.50 -2.70 4.14
CA ASP A 59 2.21 -2.08 4.47
C ASP A 59 2.42 -1.17 5.67
N ALA A 60 2.32 0.13 5.45
CA ALA A 60 2.46 1.17 6.46
C ALA A 60 1.13 1.92 6.69
N ALA A 61 0.00 1.26 6.43
CA ALA A 61 -1.33 1.87 6.53
C ALA A 61 -1.73 2.30 7.95
N LYS A 62 -0.97 1.90 8.98
CA LYS A 62 -1.20 2.27 10.39
C LYS A 62 -0.07 3.12 10.98
N ARG A 63 0.88 3.59 10.17
CA ARG A 63 1.98 4.45 10.57
C ARG A 63 2.03 5.74 9.75
N LEU A 64 2.16 6.87 10.42
CA LEU A 64 2.48 8.16 9.81
C LEU A 64 3.25 8.98 10.85
N THR A 65 4.57 9.04 10.73
CA THR A 65 5.44 9.74 11.67
C THR A 65 6.70 10.22 10.95
N LYS A 66 7.38 11.20 11.52
CA LYS A 66 8.68 11.66 10.99
C LYS A 66 9.67 10.50 10.92
N ASP A 67 10.52 10.52 9.92
CA ASP A 67 11.62 9.57 9.69
C ASP A 67 11.18 8.09 9.59
N MET A 68 9.92 7.83 9.20
CA MET A 68 9.38 6.49 9.10
C MET A 68 9.87 5.70 7.88
N PHE A 69 10.44 6.37 6.88
CA PHE A 69 10.87 5.73 5.64
C PHE A 69 12.05 4.79 5.86
N ILE A 70 11.98 3.60 5.30
CA ILE A 70 13.06 2.60 5.32
C ILE A 70 13.75 2.65 3.94
N PRO A 71 15.03 3.07 3.86
CA PRO A 71 15.74 3.16 2.58
C PRO A 71 15.75 1.84 1.80
N GLY A 72 15.67 1.93 0.48
CA GLY A 72 15.66 0.77 -0.42
C GLY A 72 14.34 0.00 -0.43
N THR A 73 13.26 0.57 0.10
CA THR A 73 11.96 -0.11 0.18
C THR A 73 10.85 0.65 -0.53
N TYR A 74 9.67 0.01 -0.57
CA TYR A 74 8.42 0.56 -1.06
C TYR A 74 7.38 0.48 0.05
N MET A 75 7.01 1.63 0.63
CA MET A 75 6.05 1.66 1.73
C MET A 75 4.70 2.19 1.25
N GLY A 76 3.66 1.40 1.41
CA GLY A 76 2.29 1.79 1.08
C GLY A 76 1.58 2.41 2.28
N LEU A 77 1.20 3.70 2.18
CA LEU A 77 0.39 4.41 3.16
C LEU A 77 -1.08 4.43 2.75
N SER A 78 -1.95 4.56 3.73
CA SER A 78 -3.39 4.71 3.52
C SER A 78 -3.89 6.01 4.12
N PHE A 79 -4.72 6.72 3.36
CA PHE A 79 -5.41 7.95 3.78
C PHE A 79 -6.93 7.75 3.89
N HIS A 80 -7.34 6.50 4.10
CA HIS A 80 -8.75 6.20 4.38
C HIS A 80 -9.23 6.96 5.63
N ILE A 81 -10.53 7.27 5.70
CA ILE A 81 -11.14 8.06 6.78
C ILE A 81 -10.82 7.57 8.21
N LYS A 82 -10.47 6.28 8.39
CA LYS A 82 -10.09 5.69 9.68
C LYS A 82 -8.58 5.69 9.94
N LYS A 83 -7.78 6.38 9.13
CA LYS A 83 -6.31 6.38 9.23
C LYS A 83 -5.80 7.66 9.89
N LEU A 84 -4.49 7.68 10.17
CA LEU A 84 -3.84 8.81 10.85
C LEU A 84 -4.01 10.13 10.07
N LEU A 85 -3.95 10.12 8.74
CA LEU A 85 -4.29 11.26 7.89
C LEU A 85 -5.59 10.95 7.12
N PRO A 86 -6.77 11.28 7.68
CA PRO A 86 -8.05 10.86 7.13
C PRO A 86 -8.56 11.82 6.05
N ILE A 87 -8.13 11.66 4.81
CA ILE A 87 -8.63 12.43 3.66
C ILE A 87 -9.68 11.68 2.82
N TRP A 88 -10.53 10.87 3.47
CA TRP A 88 -11.61 10.05 2.94
C TRP A 88 -11.13 8.79 2.24
N LYS A 89 -10.35 8.91 1.19
CA LYS A 89 -9.73 7.86 0.39
C LYS A 89 -8.35 8.29 -0.08
N GLY A 90 -7.58 7.33 -0.58
CA GLY A 90 -6.26 7.59 -1.14
C GLY A 90 -5.17 6.88 -0.36
N GLY A 91 -3.98 7.12 -0.77
CA GLY A 91 -2.76 6.58 -0.19
C GLY A 91 -1.55 7.22 -0.85
N MET A 92 -0.39 6.85 -0.36
CA MET A 92 0.89 7.31 -0.87
C MET A 92 1.85 6.13 -0.95
N ILE A 93 2.80 6.20 -1.85
CA ILE A 93 3.95 5.28 -1.91
C ILE A 93 5.18 6.09 -1.53
N LEU A 94 5.94 5.63 -0.53
CA LEU A 94 7.25 6.15 -0.22
C LEU A 94 8.30 5.21 -0.81
N THR A 95 9.24 5.76 -1.53
CA THR A 95 10.39 5.04 -2.11
C THR A 95 11.48 6.02 -2.51
N ASP A 96 12.73 5.58 -2.48
CA ASP A 96 13.91 6.29 -2.97
C ASP A 96 14.35 5.85 -4.38
N ASN A 97 13.59 4.98 -5.02
CA ASN A 97 13.84 4.53 -6.39
C ASN A 97 13.17 5.49 -7.39
N GLU A 98 13.97 6.35 -8.04
CA GLU A 98 13.48 7.37 -8.98
C GLU A 98 12.78 6.75 -10.21
N GLU A 99 13.29 5.64 -10.74
CA GLU A 99 12.68 4.92 -11.86
C GLU A 99 11.27 4.42 -11.48
N ALA A 100 11.13 3.88 -10.27
CA ALA A 100 9.84 3.47 -9.75
C ALA A 100 8.87 4.65 -9.58
N VAL A 101 9.36 5.80 -9.10
CA VAL A 101 8.56 7.02 -8.96
C VAL A 101 7.98 7.44 -10.31
N ASP A 102 8.80 7.45 -11.37
CA ASP A 102 8.34 7.81 -12.71
C ASP A 102 7.32 6.81 -13.27
N TRP A 103 7.57 5.52 -13.03
CA TRP A 103 6.61 4.48 -13.39
C TRP A 103 5.27 4.65 -12.63
N PHE A 104 5.29 4.88 -11.31
CA PHE A 104 4.07 5.05 -10.50
C PHE A 104 3.27 6.30 -10.90
N LYS A 105 3.95 7.40 -11.25
CA LYS A 105 3.28 8.61 -11.73
C LYS A 105 2.45 8.33 -12.97
N LYS A 106 3.01 7.63 -13.94
CA LYS A 106 2.32 7.22 -15.17
C LYS A 106 1.26 6.15 -14.89
N ALA A 107 1.62 5.10 -14.14
CA ALA A 107 0.75 3.96 -13.87
C ALA A 107 -0.57 4.36 -13.20
N ARG A 108 -0.54 5.28 -12.23
CA ARG A 108 -1.75 5.79 -11.57
C ARG A 108 -2.62 6.70 -12.44
N TYR A 109 -2.09 7.17 -13.56
CA TYR A 109 -2.72 8.13 -14.47
C TYR A 109 -2.84 7.56 -15.88
N GLU A 110 -3.35 6.33 -16.00
CA GLU A 110 -3.70 5.70 -17.30
C GLU A 110 -2.50 5.49 -18.23
N GLY A 111 -1.28 5.47 -17.73
CA GLY A 111 -0.04 5.41 -18.52
C GLY A 111 0.43 6.77 -19.04
N ARG A 112 -0.28 7.85 -18.74
CA ARG A 112 0.00 9.21 -19.19
C ARG A 112 1.18 9.84 -18.44
N SER A 113 1.86 10.72 -19.17
CA SER A 113 2.82 11.66 -18.57
C SER A 113 2.16 13.00 -18.22
N GLU A 114 2.96 14.01 -17.91
CA GLU A 114 2.48 15.39 -17.67
C GLU A 114 2.34 16.22 -18.95
N LYS A 115 2.53 15.61 -20.14
CA LYS A 115 2.38 16.27 -21.43
C LYS A 115 0.89 16.49 -21.78
N PHE A 116 0.62 17.39 -22.71
CA PHE A 116 -0.72 17.51 -23.29
C PHE A 116 -1.13 16.20 -23.94
N TYR A 117 -2.36 15.78 -23.74
CA TYR A 117 -2.88 14.49 -24.21
C TYR A 117 -2.62 14.22 -25.70
N LYS A 118 -2.69 15.26 -26.54
CA LYS A 118 -2.44 15.13 -27.99
C LYS A 118 -0.97 14.89 -28.37
N GLU A 119 -0.05 15.17 -27.44
CA GLU A 119 1.39 15.09 -27.62
C GLU A 119 2.02 13.98 -26.76
N ASP A 120 1.20 13.34 -25.92
CA ASP A 120 1.67 12.32 -25.01
C ASP A 120 1.70 10.95 -25.68
N ASP A 121 2.80 10.22 -25.54
CA ASP A 121 2.92 8.84 -25.99
C ASP A 121 2.62 7.89 -24.81
N ILE A 122 1.52 7.14 -24.96
CA ILE A 122 1.10 6.17 -23.93
C ILE A 122 1.82 4.85 -24.19
N THR A 123 2.88 4.60 -23.45
CA THR A 123 3.79 3.46 -23.66
C THR A 123 3.37 2.17 -22.95
N PHE A 124 2.43 2.23 -22.00
CA PHE A 124 1.87 1.06 -21.32
C PHE A 124 0.46 1.35 -20.75
N ASN A 125 -0.28 0.30 -20.46
CA ASN A 125 -1.62 0.43 -19.85
C ASN A 125 -1.50 0.73 -18.36
N GLY A 126 -1.90 1.92 -17.94
CA GLY A 126 -2.01 2.32 -16.55
C GLY A 126 -3.42 2.17 -16.00
N TRP A 127 -3.67 2.79 -14.86
CA TRP A 127 -4.95 2.77 -14.13
C TRP A 127 -5.39 4.18 -13.78
N ASN A 128 -6.70 4.41 -13.74
CA ASN A 128 -7.26 5.65 -13.20
C ASN A 128 -7.30 5.56 -11.66
N MET A 129 -6.18 5.89 -11.02
CA MET A 129 -5.97 5.75 -9.56
C MET A 129 -5.31 6.98 -8.94
N TYR A 130 -5.29 8.11 -9.62
CA TYR A 130 -4.72 9.35 -9.07
C TYR A 130 -5.63 9.95 -7.99
N MET A 131 -5.01 10.67 -7.06
CA MET A 131 -5.71 11.45 -6.06
C MET A 131 -6.27 12.71 -6.72
N THR A 132 -7.51 13.09 -6.40
CA THR A 132 -8.06 14.35 -6.90
C THR A 132 -7.33 15.55 -6.30
N PRO A 133 -7.22 16.69 -7.02
CA PRO A 133 -6.59 17.90 -6.48
C PRO A 133 -7.18 18.36 -5.15
N GLN A 134 -8.48 18.23 -4.97
CA GLN A 134 -9.17 18.59 -3.73
C GLN A 134 -8.74 17.72 -2.54
N GLN A 135 -8.61 16.41 -2.76
CA GLN A 135 -8.12 15.48 -1.74
C GLN A 135 -6.65 15.78 -1.38
N ALA A 136 -5.82 16.04 -2.40
CA ALA A 136 -4.42 16.38 -2.19
C ALA A 136 -4.26 17.68 -1.42
N ALA A 137 -4.99 18.73 -1.79
CA ALA A 137 -4.98 20.03 -1.10
C ALA A 137 -5.43 19.89 0.37
N HIS A 138 -6.49 19.12 0.62
CA HIS A 138 -6.96 18.85 1.97
C HIS A 138 -5.90 18.11 2.81
N GLY A 139 -5.29 17.08 2.25
CA GLY A 139 -4.21 16.33 2.91
C GLY A 139 -3.00 17.21 3.24
N LEU A 140 -2.57 18.06 2.31
CA LEU A 140 -1.48 19.01 2.53
C LEU A 140 -1.81 20.03 3.63
N SER A 141 -3.03 20.55 3.64
CA SER A 141 -3.49 21.47 4.70
C SER A 141 -3.47 20.78 6.07
N MET A 142 -3.93 19.55 6.17
CA MET A 142 -3.87 18.78 7.41
C MET A 142 -2.43 18.55 7.88
N LEU A 143 -1.52 18.19 6.98
CA LEU A 143 -0.12 17.91 7.30
C LEU A 143 0.60 19.13 7.89
N GLN A 144 0.19 20.36 7.56
CA GLN A 144 0.79 21.58 8.14
C GLN A 144 0.61 21.67 9.66
N THR A 145 -0.42 21.07 10.20
CA THR A 145 -0.73 21.08 11.64
C THR A 145 -0.51 19.74 12.32
N TYR A 146 -0.06 18.74 11.57
CA TYR A 146 0.18 17.40 12.11
C TYR A 146 1.44 17.38 12.99
N PRO A 147 1.40 16.67 14.13
CA PRO A 147 2.59 16.47 14.93
C PRO A 147 3.63 15.66 14.18
N GLU A 148 4.91 16.02 14.32
CA GLU A 148 6.01 15.29 13.68
C GLU A 148 6.08 13.83 14.15
N ILE A 149 5.85 13.59 15.43
CA ILE A 149 5.91 12.26 16.06
C ILE A 149 4.50 11.79 16.41
N MET A 150 4.10 10.69 15.79
CA MET A 150 2.82 10.04 16.03
C MET A 150 3.02 8.57 16.43
N LYS A 151 2.17 8.12 17.33
CA LYS A 151 2.09 6.69 17.65
C LYS A 151 1.41 5.94 16.51
N ASP A 152 1.85 4.71 16.27
CA ASP A 152 1.15 3.80 15.38
C ASP A 152 -0.29 3.59 15.85
N GLN A 153 -1.20 3.42 14.90
CA GLN A 153 -2.57 3.04 15.25
C GLN A 153 -2.56 1.62 15.83
N GLY A 154 -3.07 1.50 17.05
CA GLY A 154 -3.24 0.22 17.73
C GLY A 154 -4.29 -0.69 17.07
N GLU A 155 -4.40 -1.90 17.61
CA GLU A 155 -5.37 -2.91 17.17
C GLU A 155 -6.68 -2.81 17.95
N GLU A 156 -7.27 -1.64 18.07
CA GLU A 156 -8.53 -1.45 18.84
C GLU A 156 -9.67 -2.36 18.38
N ASN A 157 -9.59 -2.87 17.13
CA ASN A 157 -10.49 -3.89 16.61
C ASN A 157 -9.66 -4.90 15.83
N GLY A 158 -9.14 -5.92 16.49
CA GLY A 158 -8.29 -6.93 15.87
C GLY A 158 -8.80 -7.43 14.52
N TYR A 159 -7.92 -7.59 13.55
CA TYR A 159 -8.29 -8.16 12.25
C TYR A 159 -8.70 -9.63 12.42
N ARG A 160 -9.77 -10.03 11.73
CA ARG A 160 -10.11 -11.44 11.58
C ARG A 160 -8.99 -12.18 10.83
N ASP A 161 -8.87 -13.47 11.12
CA ASP A 161 -8.01 -14.35 10.32
C ASP A 161 -8.60 -14.46 8.90
N LEU A 162 -7.86 -13.98 7.90
CA LEU A 162 -8.32 -13.94 6.52
C LEU A 162 -8.53 -15.32 5.92
N THR A 163 -7.87 -16.36 6.45
CA THR A 163 -8.05 -17.74 6.00
C THR A 163 -9.45 -18.30 6.29
N GLU A 164 -10.23 -17.63 7.16
CA GLU A 164 -11.63 -17.99 7.41
C GLU A 164 -12.58 -17.56 6.30
N PHE A 165 -12.16 -16.64 5.43
CA PHE A 165 -13.02 -16.18 4.32
C PHE A 165 -12.97 -17.15 3.16
N THR A 166 -14.14 -17.46 2.58
CA THR A 166 -14.28 -18.39 1.46
C THR A 166 -13.35 -18.09 0.29
N VAL A 167 -13.15 -16.80 -0.02
CA VAL A 167 -12.28 -16.35 -1.13
C VAL A 167 -10.81 -16.71 -0.95
N PHE A 168 -10.38 -17.04 0.27
CA PHE A 168 -8.97 -17.36 0.58
C PHE A 168 -8.75 -18.79 1.10
N LYS A 169 -9.78 -19.65 1.09
CA LYS A 169 -9.67 -21.01 1.64
C LYS A 169 -8.61 -21.88 0.98
N ASP A 170 -8.37 -21.65 -0.31
CA ASP A 170 -7.41 -22.45 -1.09
C ASP A 170 -6.00 -21.83 -1.10
N ASN A 171 -5.79 -20.73 -0.39
CA ASN A 171 -4.47 -20.12 -0.29
C ASN A 171 -3.55 -20.93 0.64
N LYS A 172 -2.25 -20.97 0.30
CA LYS A 172 -1.24 -21.58 1.16
C LYS A 172 -1.19 -20.90 2.53
N THR A 173 -0.93 -21.70 3.57
CA THR A 173 -0.79 -21.20 4.94
C THR A 173 0.46 -21.76 5.62
N ILE A 174 1.10 -20.94 6.44
CA ILE A 174 2.17 -21.30 7.36
C ILE A 174 1.60 -21.27 8.77
N VAL A 175 1.70 -22.35 9.53
CA VAL A 175 1.19 -22.52 10.90
C VAL A 175 2.34 -22.63 11.89
#